data_096761807ea0d451cd8382b952ff4837
#
_entry.id   096761807ea0d451cd8382b952ff4837
#
_cell.length_a   1.000
_cell.length_b   1.000
_cell.length_c   1.000
_cell.angle_alpha   90.00
_cell.angle_beta   90.00
_cell.angle_gamma   90.00
#
_symmetry.space_group_name_H-M   'P 1'
#
loop_
_entity.id
_entity.type
_entity.pdbx_description
1 polymer ?
#
loop_
_entity_poly.entity_id
_entity_poly.type
_entity_poly.pdbx_seq_one_letter_code
_entity_poly.pdbx_strand_id
1 'polypeptide(L)'
;MGEFKLSSIEDALEDFKAGQFVIVVDDEDRENEGDLIIAAEKITPEKVNFMLKNARGVLCVPITLSRCEELDLPHQVSDNTSMLGTPFTVTVDKLEGCTTGVSIHDRAATIKALADPASTPQTFGRPGHIIRSTPRTTACCAAADTPRLQSTSAVSPDSILPAHSWR
;
A
#
# COMPACT_ATOMS: atom_id res chain seq x y z
N MET A 1 -17.92 24.82 8.35
CA MET A 1 -17.24 23.56 8.04
C MET A 1 -18.12 22.86 7.02
N GLY A 2 -17.63 22.63 5.79
CA GLY A 2 -18.42 21.92 4.79
C GLY A 2 -18.61 20.46 5.22
N GLU A 3 -19.80 19.93 4.98
CA GLU A 3 -20.13 18.55 5.24
C GLU A 3 -19.28 17.68 4.28
N PHE A 4 -18.31 16.92 4.82
CA PHE A 4 -17.53 15.97 4.03
C PHE A 4 -18.45 14.80 3.64
N LYS A 5 -18.68 14.65 2.34
CA LYS A 5 -19.41 13.51 1.81
C LYS A 5 -18.41 12.44 1.37
N LEU A 6 -18.51 11.28 1.96
CA LEU A 6 -17.74 10.10 1.54
C LEU A 6 -18.21 9.61 0.16
N SER A 7 -17.29 9.09 -0.65
CA SER A 7 -17.60 8.44 -1.92
C SER A 7 -18.24 7.06 -1.69
N SER A 8 -18.96 6.55 -2.68
CA SER A 8 -19.36 5.16 -2.69
C SER A 8 -18.11 4.25 -2.85
N ILE A 9 -18.22 3.00 -2.38
CA ILE A 9 -17.15 2.01 -2.56
C ILE A 9 -16.93 1.73 -4.05
N GLU A 10 -18.01 1.68 -4.81
CA GLU A 10 -17.98 1.44 -6.25
C GLU A 10 -17.19 2.51 -7.00
N ASP A 11 -17.45 3.79 -6.72
CA ASP A 11 -16.71 4.92 -7.32
C ASP A 11 -15.22 4.86 -6.93
N ALA A 12 -14.92 4.58 -5.67
CA ALA A 12 -13.56 4.45 -5.19
C ALA A 12 -12.80 3.28 -5.85
N LEU A 13 -13.48 2.16 -6.10
CA LEU A 13 -12.91 1.02 -6.81
C LEU A 13 -12.65 1.33 -8.28
N GLU A 14 -13.50 2.11 -8.93
CA GLU A 14 -13.29 2.58 -10.31
C GLU A 14 -12.07 3.50 -10.38
N ASP A 15 -11.96 4.47 -9.48
CA ASP A 15 -10.82 5.37 -9.38
C ASP A 15 -9.52 4.58 -9.12
N PHE A 16 -9.55 3.61 -8.20
CA PHE A 16 -8.40 2.77 -7.89
C PHE A 16 -7.95 1.94 -9.11
N LYS A 17 -8.88 1.31 -9.85
CA LYS A 17 -8.60 0.58 -11.09
C LYS A 17 -8.03 1.48 -12.17
N ALA A 18 -8.53 2.72 -12.27
CA ALA A 18 -8.00 3.73 -13.18
C ALA A 18 -6.59 4.25 -12.77
N GLY A 19 -6.09 3.84 -11.61
CA GLY A 19 -4.81 4.26 -11.06
C GLY A 19 -4.86 5.67 -10.47
N GLN A 20 -6.02 6.13 -10.04
CA GLN A 20 -6.17 7.34 -9.25
C GLN A 20 -5.85 7.05 -7.79
N PHE A 21 -5.53 8.10 -7.04
CA PHE A 21 -5.41 8.00 -5.60
C PHE A 21 -6.77 7.92 -4.94
N VAL A 22 -6.86 7.07 -3.93
CA VAL A 22 -8.01 6.97 -3.03
C VAL A 22 -7.51 7.17 -1.60
N ILE A 23 -8.30 7.85 -0.77
CA ILE A 23 -8.03 7.95 0.66
C ILE A 23 -9.02 7.05 1.38
N VAL A 24 -8.46 6.17 2.17
CA VAL A 24 -9.20 5.33 3.10
C VAL A 24 -8.99 5.89 4.49
N VAL A 25 -10.08 6.26 5.16
CA VAL A 25 -10.03 6.71 6.54
C VAL A 25 -10.46 5.58 7.46
N ASP A 26 -9.81 5.51 8.59
CA ASP A 26 -10.08 4.54 9.62
C ASP A 26 -11.13 5.04 10.61
N ASP A 27 -11.65 4.13 11.44
CA ASP A 27 -12.59 4.44 12.50
C ASP A 27 -11.94 5.34 13.55
N GLU A 28 -12.74 6.31 14.08
CA GLU A 28 -12.30 7.23 15.13
C GLU A 28 -11.84 6.49 16.40
N ASP A 29 -12.41 5.32 16.66
CA ASP A 29 -12.10 4.49 17.82
C ASP A 29 -10.86 3.59 17.63
N ARG A 30 -10.23 3.58 16.40
CA ARG A 30 -9.02 2.79 16.13
C ARG A 30 -7.78 3.69 16.00
N GLU A 31 -7.33 4.00 14.80
CA GLU A 31 -6.16 4.85 14.54
C GLU A 31 -6.55 6.29 14.27
N ASN A 32 -7.78 6.50 13.77
CA ASN A 32 -8.31 7.80 13.33
C ASN A 32 -7.36 8.50 12.34
N GLU A 33 -6.81 7.72 11.42
CA GLU A 33 -5.86 8.16 10.40
C GLU A 33 -6.44 7.95 9.00
N GLY A 34 -5.86 8.60 8.02
CA GLY A 34 -6.21 8.44 6.62
C GLY A 34 -5.02 7.93 5.80
N ASP A 35 -5.23 6.84 5.09
CA ASP A 35 -4.23 6.25 4.20
C ASP A 35 -4.44 6.70 2.76
N LEU A 36 -3.39 7.25 2.15
CA LEU A 36 -3.37 7.54 0.71
C LEU A 36 -2.94 6.29 -0.05
N ILE A 37 -3.86 5.69 -0.80
CA ILE A 37 -3.62 4.43 -1.50
C ILE A 37 -3.71 4.56 -3.02
N ILE A 38 -2.99 3.69 -3.72
CA ILE A 38 -3.01 3.54 -5.18
C ILE A 38 -2.63 2.11 -5.55
N ALA A 39 -3.13 1.62 -6.68
CA ALA A 39 -2.74 0.31 -7.20
C ALA A 39 -1.23 0.27 -7.51
N ALA A 40 -0.51 -0.71 -6.94
CA ALA A 40 0.94 -0.83 -7.05
C ALA A 40 1.40 -0.98 -8.51
N GLU A 41 0.64 -1.65 -9.37
CA GLU A 41 0.90 -1.77 -10.81
C GLU A 41 0.79 -0.43 -11.56
N LYS A 42 0.04 0.54 -11.03
CA LYS A 42 -0.18 1.88 -11.61
C LYS A 42 0.74 2.95 -11.01
N ILE A 43 1.64 2.57 -10.12
CA ILE A 43 2.58 3.50 -9.49
C ILE A 43 3.56 4.08 -10.52
N THR A 44 3.91 5.35 -10.37
CA THR A 44 4.97 6.03 -11.15
C THR A 44 5.88 6.81 -10.22
N PRO A 45 7.08 7.22 -10.65
CA PRO A 45 7.94 8.07 -9.83
C PRO A 45 7.26 9.36 -9.34
N GLU A 46 6.44 9.99 -10.20
CA GLU A 46 5.71 11.22 -9.86
C GLU A 46 4.68 10.96 -8.76
N LYS A 47 4.00 9.79 -8.82
CA LYS A 47 3.03 9.37 -7.81
C LYS A 47 3.71 9.04 -6.49
N VAL A 48 4.86 8.37 -6.50
CA VAL A 48 5.69 8.17 -5.30
C VAL A 48 6.08 9.52 -4.71
N ASN A 49 6.54 10.47 -5.53
CA ASN A 49 6.89 11.81 -5.07
C ASN A 49 5.68 12.53 -4.45
N PHE A 50 4.51 12.39 -5.06
CA PHE A 50 3.27 12.98 -4.53
C PHE A 50 2.94 12.42 -3.15
N MET A 51 2.99 11.08 -2.97
CA MET A 51 2.75 10.43 -1.68
C MET A 51 3.72 10.92 -0.60
N LEU A 52 5.02 10.91 -0.89
CA LEU A 52 6.06 11.34 0.05
C LEU A 52 5.93 12.82 0.45
N LYS A 53 5.55 13.69 -0.48
CA LYS A 53 5.39 15.13 -0.21
C LYS A 53 4.13 15.44 0.59
N ASN A 54 3.04 14.77 0.32
CA ASN A 54 1.72 15.15 0.80
C ASN A 54 1.24 14.27 1.97
N ALA A 55 1.42 12.95 1.92
CA ALA A 55 1.01 12.07 3.00
C ALA A 55 2.02 12.00 4.16
N ARG A 56 3.32 12.20 3.90
CA ARG A 56 4.39 12.27 4.93
C ARG A 56 4.54 11.04 5.82
N GLY A 57 3.87 9.96 5.52
CA GLY A 57 3.91 8.71 6.25
C GLY A 57 4.99 7.76 5.75
N VAL A 58 4.82 6.50 6.07
CA VAL A 58 5.68 5.41 5.61
C VAL A 58 5.10 4.81 4.34
N LEU A 59 5.95 4.63 3.31
CA LEU A 59 5.53 4.02 2.05
C LEU A 59 5.49 2.50 2.19
N CYS A 60 4.27 1.96 2.25
CA CYS A 60 4.00 0.54 2.46
C CYS A 60 3.39 -0.10 1.21
N VAL A 61 3.70 -1.38 0.97
CA VAL A 61 3.06 -2.19 -0.07
C VAL A 61 2.42 -3.41 0.59
N PRO A 62 1.10 -3.42 0.78
CA PRO A 62 0.43 -4.60 1.32
C PRO A 62 0.35 -5.69 0.25
N ILE A 63 0.87 -6.87 0.57
CA ILE A 63 0.76 -8.08 -0.24
C ILE A 63 0.33 -9.25 0.64
N THR A 64 -0.21 -10.30 0.03
CA THR A 64 -0.72 -11.47 0.76
C THR A 64 0.39 -12.21 1.49
N LEU A 65 0.03 -13.01 2.51
CA LEU A 65 0.99 -13.86 3.23
C LEU A 65 1.66 -14.85 2.28
N SER A 66 0.89 -15.49 1.39
CA SER A 66 1.44 -16.41 0.38
C SER A 66 2.48 -15.72 -0.49
N ARG A 67 2.20 -14.47 -0.91
CA ARG A 67 3.17 -13.72 -1.71
C ARG A 67 4.43 -13.37 -0.93
N CYS A 68 4.33 -13.19 0.38
CA CYS A 68 5.51 -12.98 1.22
C CYS A 68 6.39 -14.20 1.35
N GLU A 69 5.76 -15.36 1.51
CA GLU A 69 6.46 -16.64 1.54
C GLU A 69 7.17 -16.89 0.20
N GLU A 70 6.48 -16.67 -0.94
CA GLU A 70 7.07 -16.78 -2.27
C GLU A 70 8.28 -15.86 -2.47
N LEU A 71 8.22 -14.63 -1.93
CA LEU A 71 9.30 -13.64 -2.05
C LEU A 71 10.33 -13.72 -0.92
N ASP A 72 10.21 -14.67 0.01
CA ASP A 72 11.06 -14.80 1.21
C ASP A 72 11.17 -13.48 1.99
N LEU A 73 10.01 -12.93 2.39
CA LEU A 73 9.89 -11.70 3.15
C LEU A 73 9.45 -11.98 4.59
N PRO A 74 10.37 -12.34 5.50
CA PRO A 74 10.04 -12.61 6.89
C PRO A 74 9.59 -11.35 7.62
N HIS A 75 8.94 -11.54 8.77
CA HIS A 75 8.63 -10.43 9.66
C HIS A 75 9.90 -9.68 10.08
N GLN A 76 9.77 -8.37 10.27
CA GLN A 76 10.87 -7.51 10.67
C GLN A 76 11.39 -7.85 12.07
N VAL A 77 10.52 -8.33 12.94
CA VAL A 77 10.81 -8.75 14.31
C VAL A 77 10.15 -10.09 14.61
N SER A 78 10.79 -10.91 15.43
CA SER A 78 10.21 -12.18 15.89
C SER A 78 9.13 -11.99 16.97
N ASP A 79 9.27 -10.92 17.76
CA ASP A 79 8.33 -10.55 18.80
C ASP A 79 7.85 -9.11 18.55
N ASN A 80 6.58 -8.97 18.17
CA ASN A 80 5.98 -7.69 17.84
C ASN A 80 5.36 -7.07 19.09
N THR A 81 6.05 -6.11 19.68
CA THR A 81 5.63 -5.36 20.88
C THR A 81 4.97 -4.03 20.55
N SER A 82 4.68 -3.73 19.27
CA SER A 82 3.99 -2.49 18.91
C SER A 82 2.55 -2.47 19.44
N MET A 83 2.07 -1.30 19.84
CA MET A 83 0.75 -1.12 20.47
C MET A 83 -0.39 -1.69 19.59
N LEU A 84 -0.34 -1.47 18.29
CA LEU A 84 -1.34 -1.94 17.33
C LEU A 84 -0.97 -3.27 16.68
N GLY A 85 0.22 -3.80 16.97
CA GLY A 85 0.69 -5.08 16.46
C GLY A 85 0.79 -5.15 14.94
N THR A 86 1.07 -4.03 14.26
CA THR A 86 1.19 -3.96 12.79
C THR A 86 2.30 -4.89 12.30
N PRO A 87 2.00 -5.88 11.47
CA PRO A 87 2.96 -6.91 11.06
C PRO A 87 3.79 -6.44 9.87
N PHE A 88 4.84 -5.67 10.12
CA PHE A 88 5.81 -5.29 9.09
C PHE A 88 6.77 -6.44 8.78
N THR A 89 7.15 -6.56 7.49
CA THR A 89 8.26 -7.42 7.09
C THR A 89 9.56 -6.65 7.02
N VAL A 90 10.66 -7.36 6.77
CA VAL A 90 11.92 -6.73 6.36
C VAL A 90 11.69 -5.79 5.19
N THR A 91 12.40 -4.67 5.18
CA THR A 91 12.37 -3.71 4.07
C THR A 91 13.13 -4.24 2.87
N VAL A 92 12.73 -3.83 1.67
CA VAL A 92 13.35 -4.30 0.44
C VAL A 92 13.56 -3.17 -0.57
N ASP A 93 14.52 -3.40 -1.48
CA ASP A 93 14.71 -2.63 -2.70
C ASP A 93 14.89 -3.58 -3.88
N LYS A 94 14.37 -3.23 -5.06
CA LYS A 94 14.66 -3.94 -6.30
C LYS A 94 16.13 -3.76 -6.66
N LEU A 95 16.82 -4.85 -7.03
CA LEU A 95 18.26 -4.82 -7.34
C LEU A 95 18.51 -4.38 -8.78
N GLU A 96 17.91 -5.07 -9.74
CA GLU A 96 18.17 -4.81 -11.15
C GLU A 96 17.54 -3.51 -11.63
N GLY A 97 18.33 -2.64 -12.27
CA GLY A 97 17.87 -1.37 -12.84
C GLY A 97 17.61 -0.28 -11.80
N CYS A 98 18.00 -0.48 -10.55
CA CYS A 98 17.95 0.51 -9.47
C CYS A 98 19.35 0.94 -9.03
N THR A 99 19.42 2.05 -8.31
CA THR A 99 20.68 2.60 -7.77
C THR A 99 20.78 2.30 -6.27
N THR A 100 20.48 3.29 -5.42
CA THR A 100 20.55 3.16 -3.96
C THR A 100 19.24 2.75 -3.29
N GLY A 101 18.16 2.60 -4.05
CA GLY A 101 16.82 2.30 -3.53
C GLY A 101 16.03 3.52 -3.02
N VAL A 102 16.70 4.63 -2.73
CA VAL A 102 16.10 5.82 -2.09
C VAL A 102 15.29 6.67 -3.07
N SER A 103 15.72 6.75 -4.34
CA SER A 103 15.11 7.64 -5.31
C SER A 103 13.63 7.30 -5.57
N ILE A 104 12.85 8.28 -6.02
CA ILE A 104 11.45 8.04 -6.39
C ILE A 104 11.33 7.03 -7.53
N HIS A 105 12.33 6.96 -8.42
CA HIS A 105 12.41 5.98 -9.50
C HIS A 105 12.65 4.57 -8.96
N ASP A 106 13.63 4.40 -8.06
CA ASP A 106 13.95 3.11 -7.45
C ASP A 106 12.79 2.59 -6.60
N ARG A 107 12.15 3.49 -5.82
CA ARG A 107 10.98 3.12 -5.02
C ARG A 107 9.80 2.70 -5.88
N ALA A 108 9.51 3.43 -6.98
CA ALA A 108 8.46 3.05 -7.90
C ALA A 108 8.75 1.70 -8.58
N ALA A 109 10.01 1.46 -8.95
CA ALA A 109 10.44 0.18 -9.53
C ALA A 109 10.29 -0.97 -8.52
N THR A 110 10.64 -0.74 -7.25
CA THR A 110 10.49 -1.73 -6.16
C THR A 110 9.02 -2.06 -5.89
N ILE A 111 8.14 -1.04 -5.83
CA ILE A 111 6.70 -1.24 -5.63
C ILE A 111 6.10 -2.05 -6.77
N LYS A 112 6.43 -1.72 -8.03
CA LYS A 112 5.98 -2.52 -9.19
C LYS A 112 6.46 -3.96 -9.13
N ALA A 113 7.73 -4.17 -8.78
CA ALA A 113 8.29 -5.51 -8.66
C ALA A 113 7.61 -6.34 -7.57
N LEU A 114 7.22 -5.76 -6.45
CA LEU A 114 6.46 -6.45 -5.40
C LEU A 114 5.09 -6.94 -5.90
N ALA A 115 4.45 -6.18 -6.78
CA ALA A 115 3.17 -6.53 -7.39
C ALA A 115 3.30 -7.48 -8.60
N ASP A 116 4.49 -7.61 -9.20
CA ASP A 116 4.73 -8.43 -10.38
C ASP A 116 4.82 -9.91 -10.00
N PRO A 117 3.93 -10.79 -10.48
CA PRO A 117 3.98 -12.21 -10.19
C PRO A 117 5.25 -12.92 -10.69
N ALA A 118 5.97 -12.33 -11.67
CA ALA A 118 7.23 -12.88 -12.17
C ALA A 118 8.43 -12.60 -11.23
N SER A 119 8.29 -11.72 -10.26
CA SER A 119 9.35 -11.43 -9.29
C SER A 119 9.61 -12.61 -8.36
N THR A 120 10.88 -12.82 -8.08
CA THR A 120 11.40 -13.89 -7.20
C THR A 120 12.14 -13.29 -5.98
N PRO A 121 12.52 -14.07 -4.96
CA PRO A 121 13.31 -13.58 -3.84
C PRO A 121 14.60 -12.87 -4.26
N GLN A 122 15.23 -13.30 -5.36
CA GLN A 122 16.46 -12.73 -5.90
C GLN A 122 16.27 -11.37 -6.58
N THR A 123 15.02 -11.00 -6.87
CA THR A 123 14.69 -9.66 -7.40
C THR A 123 15.01 -8.55 -6.39
N PHE A 124 15.03 -8.88 -5.08
CA PHE A 124 15.09 -7.89 -4.01
C PHE A 124 16.34 -8.03 -3.14
N GLY A 125 16.97 -6.87 -2.86
CA GLY A 125 17.93 -6.70 -1.77
C GLY A 125 17.23 -6.45 -0.43
N ARG A 126 17.86 -6.85 0.66
CA ARG A 126 17.41 -6.72 2.05
C ARG A 126 18.57 -6.24 2.93
N PRO A 127 18.41 -5.22 3.78
CA PRO A 127 17.25 -4.32 3.89
C PRO A 127 17.15 -3.34 2.74
N GLY A 128 16.03 -2.61 2.64
CA GLY A 128 15.78 -1.59 1.62
C GLY A 128 14.92 -0.44 2.16
N HIS A 129 14.17 0.24 1.27
CA HIS A 129 13.42 1.46 1.58
C HIS A 129 11.91 1.32 1.43
N ILE A 130 11.44 0.16 0.94
CA ILE A 130 10.01 -0.13 0.85
C ILE A 130 9.65 -1.14 1.92
N ILE A 131 8.66 -0.79 2.73
CA ILE A 131 8.11 -1.65 3.77
C ILE A 131 6.94 -2.43 3.18
N ARG A 132 6.79 -3.66 3.62
CA ARG A 132 5.61 -4.45 3.35
C ARG A 132 4.84 -4.63 4.65
N SER A 133 3.51 -4.44 4.60
CA SER A 133 2.60 -4.85 5.66
C SER A 133 1.80 -6.08 5.23
N THR A 134 1.52 -6.99 6.14
CA THR A 134 0.47 -8.00 5.90
C THR A 134 -0.88 -7.32 6.09
N PRO A 135 -1.83 -7.45 5.15
CA PRO A 135 -3.18 -7.05 5.44
C PRO A 135 -3.65 -7.88 6.65
N ARG A 136 -3.93 -7.22 7.77
CA ARG A 136 -4.88 -7.79 8.72
C ARG A 136 -6.21 -7.82 7.99
N THR A 137 -7.07 -8.78 8.30
CA THR A 137 -8.33 -9.11 7.63
C THR A 137 -9.28 -7.93 7.35
N THR A 138 -8.91 -6.71 7.72
CA THR A 138 -9.70 -5.48 7.60
C THR A 138 -9.05 -4.36 6.77
N ALA A 139 -7.80 -4.47 6.35
CA ALA A 139 -7.18 -3.44 5.52
C ALA A 139 -7.23 -3.88 4.05
N CYS A 140 -8.10 -3.23 3.29
CA CYS A 140 -8.13 -3.29 1.86
C CYS A 140 -6.88 -2.64 1.29
N CYS A 141 -5.93 -3.44 0.80
CA CYS A 141 -4.90 -2.92 -0.09
C CYS A 141 -4.59 -3.98 -1.11
N ALA A 142 -5.06 -3.76 -2.29
CA ALA A 142 -4.87 -4.65 -3.40
C ALA A 142 -3.50 -4.42 -4.02
N ALA A 143 -2.62 -5.37 -3.83
CA ALA A 143 -1.72 -5.71 -4.90
C ALA A 143 -2.36 -6.87 -5.68
N ALA A 144 -2.53 -6.69 -6.96
CA ALA A 144 -2.62 -7.72 -8.00
C ALA A 144 -3.76 -8.75 -8.03
N ASP A 145 -4.79 -8.73 -7.17
CA ASP A 145 -5.93 -9.66 -7.33
C ASP A 145 -7.27 -8.93 -7.29
N THR A 146 -7.62 -8.35 -8.41
CA THR A 146 -8.90 -7.66 -8.66
C THR A 146 -10.17 -8.49 -8.37
N PRO A 147 -10.21 -9.83 -8.44
CA PRO A 147 -11.39 -10.61 -8.08
C PRO A 147 -11.68 -10.67 -6.58
N ARG A 148 -10.69 -10.43 -5.71
CA ARG A 148 -10.87 -10.55 -4.25
C ARG A 148 -11.39 -9.29 -3.56
N LEU A 149 -11.36 -8.13 -4.19
CA LEU A 149 -11.99 -6.92 -3.67
C LEU A 149 -13.52 -7.04 -3.55
N GLN A 150 -14.12 -7.98 -4.28
CA GLN A 150 -15.57 -8.24 -4.21
C GLN A 150 -15.99 -9.12 -3.02
N SER A 151 -15.06 -9.74 -2.32
CA SER A 151 -15.36 -10.68 -1.23
C SER A 151 -14.94 -10.23 0.17
N THR A 152 -14.23 -9.12 0.31
CA THR A 152 -13.84 -8.57 1.62
C THR A 152 -14.77 -7.43 2.02
N SER A 153 -15.83 -7.79 2.70
CA SER A 153 -16.77 -6.92 3.42
C SER A 153 -16.14 -6.25 4.66
N ALA A 154 -15.07 -5.47 4.48
CA ALA A 154 -14.33 -4.93 5.60
C ALA A 154 -13.83 -3.48 5.41
N VAL A 155 -14.30 -2.79 4.37
CA VAL A 155 -14.27 -1.32 4.36
C VAL A 155 -15.67 -0.88 4.73
N SER A 156 -15.81 -0.25 5.88
CA SER A 156 -17.09 0.39 6.22
C SER A 156 -17.45 1.33 5.08
N PRO A 157 -18.72 1.32 4.60
CA PRO A 157 -19.16 2.25 3.55
C PRO A 157 -18.89 3.72 3.89
N ASP A 158 -18.63 4.02 5.16
CA ASP A 158 -18.48 5.37 5.71
C ASP A 158 -17.03 5.90 5.66
N SER A 159 -16.09 5.18 5.03
CA SER A 159 -14.65 5.44 5.19
C SER A 159 -13.90 5.98 3.96
N ILE A 160 -14.55 6.35 2.85
CA ILE A 160 -13.85 6.71 1.60
C ILE A 160 -14.10 8.15 1.16
N LEU A 161 -13.04 8.93 0.95
CA LEU A 161 -13.08 10.31 0.44
C LEU A 161 -12.64 10.38 -1.04
N PRO A 162 -13.30 11.20 -1.90
CA PRO A 162 -12.94 11.32 -3.31
C PRO A 162 -11.62 12.07 -3.50
N ALA A 163 -10.83 11.64 -4.49
CA ALA A 163 -9.50 12.16 -4.79
C ALA A 163 -9.45 13.65 -5.17
N HIS A 164 -10.56 14.26 -5.55
CA HIS A 164 -10.64 15.68 -5.95
C HIS A 164 -10.90 16.67 -4.81
N SER A 165 -10.96 16.22 -3.56
CA SER A 165 -11.13 17.12 -2.40
C SER A 165 -9.82 17.79 -1.93
N TRP A 166 -8.70 17.62 -2.66
CA TRP A 166 -7.40 18.19 -2.36
C TRP A 166 -7.11 19.41 -3.23
N ARG A 167 -7.35 20.60 -2.74
CA ARG A 167 -6.78 21.86 -3.24
C ARG A 167 -6.08 22.61 -2.10
#